data_ae75de2da82cdcd2308005e17962e0dd
#
_entry.id   ae75de2da82cdcd2308005e17962e0dd
#
_cell.length_a   1.000
_cell.length_b   1.000
_cell.length_c   1.000
_cell.angle_alpha   90.00
_cell.angle_beta   90.00
_cell.angle_gamma   90.00
#
_symmetry.space_group_name_H-M   'P 1'
#
loop_
_entity.id
_entity.type
_entity.pdbx_description
1 polymer ?
#
loop_
_entity_poly.entity_id
_entity_poly.type
_entity_poly.pdbx_seq_one_letter_code
_entity_poly.pdbx_strand_id
1 'polypeptide(L)'
;MNRPVRTRTDPDEVRARILDVAEEHYRRIGYHKTSVADIATVLGMSPANVYRFFPSRGAINEAICGRVMNEVVDIAFAIARTNAPASDKLDRLLTAVHHHNKTKLAKEKRMHALIVTAMQENWAIVRAHVERMATIFEAIIREGIEAGELKVEDPSGA
;
A
#
# COMPACT_ATOMS: atom_id res chain seq x y z
N MET A 1 -25.54 -13.99 -38.56
CA MET A 1 -24.08 -13.84 -38.28
C MET A 1 -23.91 -13.06 -36.98
N ASN A 2 -23.63 -13.78 -35.93
CA ASN A 2 -23.42 -13.16 -34.58
C ASN A 2 -21.99 -12.62 -34.50
N ARG A 3 -21.84 -11.32 -34.57
CA ARG A 3 -20.57 -10.65 -34.28
C ARG A 3 -20.25 -10.90 -32.78
N PRO A 4 -19.08 -11.43 -32.40
CA PRO A 4 -18.73 -11.53 -31.01
C PRO A 4 -18.67 -10.12 -30.45
N VAL A 5 -19.46 -9.87 -29.42
CA VAL A 5 -19.35 -8.67 -28.58
C VAL A 5 -17.93 -8.66 -28.02
N ARG A 6 -17.07 -7.78 -28.54
CA ARG A 6 -15.78 -7.46 -27.89
C ARG A 6 -16.13 -6.90 -26.52
N THR A 7 -16.06 -7.74 -25.51
CA THR A 7 -16.05 -7.31 -24.13
C THR A 7 -14.92 -6.30 -24.00
N ARG A 8 -15.29 -5.05 -23.82
CA ARG A 8 -14.37 -3.94 -23.60
C ARG A 8 -13.66 -4.28 -22.29
N THR A 9 -12.42 -4.72 -22.36
CA THR A 9 -11.60 -5.03 -21.17
C THR A 9 -11.54 -3.77 -20.33
N ASP A 10 -11.96 -3.88 -19.08
CA ASP A 10 -11.98 -2.76 -18.13
C ASP A 10 -10.54 -2.23 -17.95
N PRO A 11 -10.29 -0.93 -18.16
CA PRO A 11 -8.97 -0.34 -17.95
C PRO A 11 -8.40 -0.62 -16.56
N ASP A 12 -9.23 -0.66 -15.52
CA ASP A 12 -8.79 -0.95 -14.15
C ASP A 12 -8.35 -2.40 -13.99
N GLU A 13 -8.99 -3.34 -14.68
CA GLU A 13 -8.56 -4.74 -14.72
C GLU A 13 -7.21 -4.89 -15.42
N VAL A 14 -6.96 -4.16 -16.50
CA VAL A 14 -5.66 -4.16 -17.19
C VAL A 14 -4.58 -3.57 -16.29
N ARG A 15 -4.84 -2.46 -15.60
CA ARG A 15 -3.92 -1.86 -14.63
C ARG A 15 -3.57 -2.85 -13.52
N ALA A 16 -4.56 -3.54 -12.97
CA ALA A 16 -4.35 -4.54 -11.93
C ALA A 16 -3.44 -5.67 -12.42
N ARG A 17 -3.65 -6.20 -13.63
CA ARG A 17 -2.82 -7.26 -14.22
C ARG A 17 -1.38 -6.80 -14.46
N ILE A 18 -1.16 -5.56 -14.90
CA ILE A 18 0.18 -5.00 -15.06
C ILE A 18 0.91 -4.98 -13.71
N LEU A 19 0.24 -4.52 -12.66
CA LEU A 19 0.82 -4.49 -11.31
C LEU A 19 1.08 -5.89 -10.75
N ASP A 20 0.20 -6.86 -11.00
CA ASP A 20 0.39 -8.25 -10.54
C ASP A 20 1.65 -8.86 -11.15
N VAL A 21 1.86 -8.69 -12.46
CA VAL A 21 3.05 -9.18 -13.16
C VAL A 21 4.31 -8.45 -12.68
N ALA A 22 4.25 -7.12 -12.52
CA ALA A 22 5.37 -6.34 -12.03
C ALA A 22 5.75 -6.75 -10.61
N GLU A 23 4.78 -6.92 -9.73
CA GLU A 23 4.97 -7.31 -8.33
C GLU A 23 5.60 -8.71 -8.21
N GLU A 24 5.16 -9.68 -9.02
CA GLU A 24 5.78 -11.00 -9.09
C GLU A 24 7.25 -10.93 -9.53
N HIS A 25 7.56 -10.14 -10.56
CA HIS A 25 8.94 -9.92 -11.01
C HIS A 25 9.79 -9.26 -9.91
N TYR A 26 9.24 -8.26 -9.21
CA TYR A 26 9.95 -7.58 -8.13
C TYR A 26 10.28 -8.53 -6.98
N ARG A 27 9.37 -9.42 -6.63
CA ARG A 27 9.63 -10.47 -5.62
C ARG A 27 10.70 -11.45 -6.07
N ARG A 28 10.70 -11.83 -7.35
CA ARG A 28 11.60 -12.85 -7.90
C ARG A 28 13.00 -12.33 -8.17
N ILE A 29 13.14 -11.19 -8.85
CA ILE A 29 14.44 -10.67 -9.32
C ILE A 29 14.77 -9.27 -8.82
N GLY A 30 13.84 -8.57 -8.19
CA GLY A 30 13.97 -7.19 -7.71
C GLY A 30 13.51 -6.14 -8.73
N TYR A 31 13.09 -5.00 -8.21
CA TYR A 31 12.54 -3.92 -9.05
C TYR A 31 13.59 -3.27 -9.95
N HIS A 32 14.86 -3.23 -9.52
CA HIS A 32 15.95 -2.68 -10.36
C HIS A 32 16.20 -3.51 -11.63
N LYS A 33 15.96 -4.81 -11.58
CA LYS A 33 16.21 -5.75 -12.68
C LYS A 33 15.00 -6.00 -13.56
N THR A 34 13.85 -5.42 -13.23
CA THR A 34 12.60 -5.58 -13.98
C THR A 34 12.39 -4.38 -14.88
N SER A 35 12.26 -4.61 -16.19
CA SER A 35 11.92 -3.58 -17.16
C SER A 35 10.43 -3.59 -17.51
N VAL A 36 9.93 -2.47 -18.09
CA VAL A 36 8.57 -2.43 -18.65
C VAL A 36 8.41 -3.42 -19.80
N ALA A 37 9.48 -3.67 -20.57
CA ALA A 37 9.48 -4.67 -21.63
C ALA A 37 9.28 -6.09 -21.10
N ASP A 38 9.88 -6.45 -19.97
CA ASP A 38 9.67 -7.75 -19.33
C ASP A 38 8.21 -7.95 -18.92
N ILE A 39 7.61 -6.93 -18.31
CA ILE A 39 6.21 -6.93 -17.90
C ILE A 39 5.29 -7.09 -19.13
N ALA A 40 5.54 -6.29 -20.17
CA ALA A 40 4.78 -6.31 -21.41
C ALA A 40 4.84 -7.69 -22.09
N THR A 41 6.01 -8.33 -22.12
CA THR A 41 6.19 -9.66 -22.71
C THR A 41 5.31 -10.71 -22.03
N VAL A 42 5.27 -10.73 -20.68
CA VAL A 42 4.42 -11.68 -19.95
C VAL A 42 2.94 -11.47 -20.23
N LEU A 43 2.53 -10.21 -20.41
CA LEU A 43 1.13 -9.86 -20.68
C LEU A 43 0.72 -10.01 -22.15
N GLY A 44 1.66 -10.31 -23.05
CA GLY A 44 1.40 -10.31 -24.49
C GLY A 44 1.04 -8.92 -25.03
N MET A 45 1.59 -7.86 -24.42
CA MET A 45 1.37 -6.47 -24.79
C MET A 45 2.65 -5.85 -25.33
N SER A 46 2.53 -4.75 -26.08
CA SER A 46 3.68 -3.92 -26.38
C SER A 46 4.06 -3.03 -25.18
N PRO A 47 5.33 -2.65 -25.01
CA PRO A 47 5.73 -1.67 -23.98
C PRO A 47 4.93 -0.35 -24.10
N ALA A 48 4.68 0.12 -25.33
CA ALA A 48 3.89 1.32 -25.57
C ALA A 48 2.45 1.18 -25.00
N ASN A 49 1.87 -0.02 -25.08
CA ASN A 49 0.55 -0.27 -24.51
C ASN A 49 0.57 -0.26 -22.97
N VAL A 50 1.62 -0.76 -22.33
CA VAL A 50 1.80 -0.65 -20.88
C VAL A 50 1.91 0.83 -20.47
N TYR A 51 2.66 1.65 -21.21
CA TYR A 51 2.80 3.08 -20.94
C TYR A 51 1.50 3.88 -21.07
N ARG A 52 0.51 3.37 -21.78
CA ARG A 52 -0.85 3.98 -21.78
C ARG A 52 -1.55 3.90 -20.43
N PHE A 53 -1.21 2.92 -19.62
CA PHE A 53 -1.78 2.71 -18.28
C PHE A 53 -0.92 3.29 -17.17
N PHE A 54 0.40 3.24 -17.33
CA PHE A 54 1.39 3.79 -16.39
C PHE A 54 2.41 4.61 -17.16
N PRO A 55 2.45 5.93 -17.01
CA PRO A 55 3.24 6.82 -17.86
C PRO A 55 4.75 6.63 -17.72
N SER A 56 5.19 5.95 -16.67
CA SER A 56 6.61 5.68 -16.41
C SER A 56 6.77 4.40 -15.58
N ARG A 57 7.98 3.86 -15.55
CA ARG A 57 8.36 2.79 -14.61
C ARG A 57 8.20 3.26 -13.15
N GLY A 58 8.52 4.53 -12.86
CA GLY A 58 8.30 5.13 -11.55
C GLY A 58 6.85 5.09 -11.11
N ALA A 59 5.90 5.30 -12.01
CA ALA A 59 4.48 5.20 -11.74
C ALA A 59 4.05 3.77 -11.35
N ILE A 60 4.65 2.75 -11.97
CA ILE A 60 4.45 1.34 -11.57
C ILE A 60 5.03 1.10 -10.18
N ASN A 61 6.23 1.59 -9.91
CA ASN A 61 6.87 1.45 -8.60
C ASN A 61 6.03 2.09 -7.49
N GLU A 62 5.54 3.31 -7.70
CA GLU A 62 4.66 3.99 -6.74
C GLU A 62 3.35 3.22 -6.51
N ALA A 63 2.74 2.70 -7.57
CA ALA A 63 1.50 1.94 -7.45
C ALA A 63 1.70 0.63 -6.67
N ILE A 64 2.83 -0.06 -6.85
CA ILE A 64 3.17 -1.26 -6.09
C ILE A 64 3.44 -0.92 -4.62
N CYS A 65 4.20 0.15 -4.34
CA CYS A 65 4.36 0.66 -2.98
C CYS A 65 3.01 0.94 -2.32
N GLY A 66 2.10 1.57 -3.06
CA GLY A 66 0.74 1.86 -2.58
C GLY A 66 -0.02 0.59 -2.19
N ARG A 67 0.07 -0.47 -2.99
CA ARG A 67 -0.55 -1.77 -2.66
C ARG A 67 -0.01 -2.34 -1.36
N VAL A 68 1.31 -2.40 -1.20
CA VAL A 68 1.95 -2.92 0.01
C VAL A 68 1.60 -2.08 1.24
N MET A 69 1.60 -0.77 1.12
CA MET A 69 1.25 0.13 2.21
C MET A 69 -0.24 0.08 2.56
N ASN A 70 -1.12 -0.16 1.58
CA ASN A 70 -2.55 -0.32 1.82
C ASN A 70 -2.87 -1.55 2.68
N GLU A 71 -2.08 -2.61 2.62
CA GLU A 71 -2.26 -3.77 3.51
C GLU A 71 -2.20 -3.34 4.99
N VAL A 72 -1.28 -2.46 5.34
CA VAL A 72 -1.16 -1.91 6.71
C VAL A 72 -2.33 -1.00 7.06
N VAL A 73 -2.77 -0.15 6.12
CA VAL A 73 -3.94 0.72 6.30
C VAL A 73 -5.20 -0.10 6.52
N ASP A 74 -5.40 -1.18 5.77
CA ASP A 74 -6.56 -2.07 5.90
C ASP A 74 -6.59 -2.76 7.27
N ILE A 75 -5.44 -3.21 7.77
CA ILE A 75 -5.29 -3.76 9.13
C ILE A 75 -5.67 -2.68 10.16
N ALA A 76 -5.13 -1.48 10.02
CA ALA A 76 -5.40 -0.39 10.93
C ALA A 76 -6.88 0.01 10.95
N PHE A 77 -7.49 0.08 9.77
CA PHE A 77 -8.90 0.42 9.61
C PHE A 77 -9.81 -0.65 10.24
N ALA A 78 -9.49 -1.94 10.05
CA ALA A 78 -10.24 -3.03 10.64
C ALA A 78 -10.22 -2.96 12.17
N ILE A 79 -9.06 -2.66 12.78
CA ILE A 79 -8.93 -2.49 14.24
C ILE A 79 -9.70 -1.27 14.73
N ALA A 80 -9.58 -0.13 14.04
CA ALA A 80 -10.27 1.10 14.41
C ALA A 80 -11.80 0.95 14.46
N ARG A 81 -12.35 0.10 13.59
CA ARG A 81 -13.82 -0.15 13.50
C ARG A 81 -14.34 -1.18 14.51
N THR A 82 -13.49 -1.80 15.32
CA THR A 82 -13.93 -2.71 16.37
C THR A 82 -14.61 -1.95 17.51
N ASN A 83 -15.39 -2.67 18.32
CA ASN A 83 -16.10 -2.10 19.49
C ASN A 83 -15.25 -2.21 20.77
N ALA A 84 -13.92 -2.16 20.64
CA ALA A 84 -12.99 -2.25 21.75
C ALA A 84 -12.67 -0.86 22.34
N PRO A 85 -12.21 -0.76 23.60
CA PRO A 85 -11.67 0.47 24.16
C PRO A 85 -10.52 1.04 23.33
N ALA A 86 -10.34 2.36 23.36
CA ALA A 86 -9.31 3.04 22.57
C ALA A 86 -7.89 2.56 22.92
N SER A 87 -7.61 2.31 24.20
CA SER A 87 -6.33 1.75 24.64
C SER A 87 -6.05 0.38 24.00
N ASP A 88 -7.03 -0.49 23.96
CA ASP A 88 -6.93 -1.82 23.33
C ASP A 88 -6.73 -1.71 21.80
N LYS A 89 -7.44 -0.77 21.15
CA LYS A 89 -7.26 -0.51 19.72
C LYS A 89 -5.84 -0.06 19.41
N LEU A 90 -5.28 0.86 20.20
CA LEU A 90 -3.91 1.35 20.03
C LEU A 90 -2.88 0.24 20.20
N ASP A 91 -3.01 -0.58 21.24
CA ASP A 91 -2.11 -1.72 21.49
C ASP A 91 -2.16 -2.73 20.35
N ARG A 92 -3.38 -3.13 19.93
CA ARG A 92 -3.58 -4.03 18.79
C ARG A 92 -3.01 -3.47 17.51
N LEU A 93 -3.18 -2.17 17.25
CA LEU A 93 -2.69 -1.51 16.05
C LEU A 93 -1.17 -1.53 15.99
N LEU A 94 -0.49 -1.13 17.06
CA LEU A 94 0.98 -1.16 17.15
C LEU A 94 1.52 -2.57 16.97
N THR A 95 0.92 -3.54 17.67
CA THR A 95 1.31 -4.95 17.59
C THR A 95 1.10 -5.52 16.18
N ALA A 96 -0.06 -5.26 15.57
CA ALA A 96 -0.39 -5.78 14.24
C ALA A 96 0.50 -5.18 13.15
N VAL A 97 0.77 -3.87 13.20
CA VAL A 97 1.68 -3.19 12.25
C VAL A 97 3.10 -3.71 12.41
N HIS A 98 3.59 -3.84 13.65
CA HIS A 98 4.92 -4.41 13.91
C HIS A 98 5.04 -5.84 13.39
N HIS A 99 4.08 -6.70 13.69
CA HIS A 99 4.07 -8.09 13.23
C HIS A 99 4.02 -8.20 11.71
N HIS A 100 3.15 -7.41 11.06
CA HIS A 100 3.03 -7.37 9.60
C HIS A 100 4.36 -6.98 8.95
N ASN A 101 4.95 -5.87 9.39
CA ASN A 101 6.22 -5.38 8.85
C ASN A 101 7.36 -6.39 9.05
N LYS A 102 7.48 -6.98 10.23
CA LYS A 102 8.49 -8.00 10.52
C LYS A 102 8.33 -9.23 9.64
N THR A 103 7.10 -9.71 9.45
CA THR A 103 6.80 -10.89 8.62
C THR A 103 7.08 -10.62 7.15
N LYS A 104 6.65 -9.47 6.62
CA LYS A 104 6.91 -9.05 5.24
C LYS A 104 8.39 -8.87 4.97
N LEU A 105 9.12 -8.18 5.86
CA LEU A 105 10.56 -8.00 5.74
C LEU A 105 11.31 -9.32 5.66
N ALA A 106 10.94 -10.29 6.50
CA ALA A 106 11.59 -11.59 6.51
C ALA A 106 11.34 -12.40 5.23
N LYS A 107 10.11 -12.33 4.67
CA LYS A 107 9.69 -13.13 3.52
C LYS A 107 9.97 -12.46 2.18
N GLU A 108 9.91 -11.14 2.09
CA GLU A 108 9.92 -10.38 0.84
C GLU A 108 11.05 -9.34 0.78
N LYS A 109 12.28 -9.75 1.03
CA LYS A 109 13.45 -8.84 1.09
C LYS A 109 13.61 -7.94 -0.15
N ARG A 110 13.31 -8.45 -1.35
CA ARG A 110 13.43 -7.68 -2.59
C ARG A 110 12.34 -6.63 -2.74
N MET A 111 11.14 -6.94 -2.30
CA MET A 111 10.04 -5.98 -2.24
C MET A 111 10.30 -4.92 -1.17
N HIS A 112 10.86 -5.32 -0.03
CA HIS A 112 11.25 -4.40 1.03
C HIS A 112 12.25 -3.33 0.55
N ALA A 113 13.20 -3.71 -0.31
CA ALA A 113 14.14 -2.74 -0.89
C ALA A 113 13.46 -1.61 -1.65
N LEU A 114 12.37 -1.88 -2.37
CA LEU A 114 11.57 -0.85 -3.03
C LEU A 114 10.91 0.09 -2.00
N ILE A 115 10.35 -0.46 -0.93
CA ILE A 115 9.70 0.33 0.13
C ILE A 115 10.73 1.23 0.84
N VAL A 116 11.91 0.69 1.15
CA VAL A 116 13.00 1.48 1.76
C VAL A 116 13.41 2.64 0.86
N THR A 117 13.58 2.39 -0.45
CA THR A 117 13.88 3.47 -1.41
C THR A 117 12.78 4.53 -1.45
N ALA A 118 11.52 4.11 -1.49
CA ALA A 118 10.38 5.03 -1.48
C ALA A 118 10.37 5.91 -0.22
N MET A 119 10.70 5.33 0.94
CA MET A 119 10.81 6.07 2.20
C MET A 119 12.00 7.04 2.21
N GLN A 120 13.18 6.60 1.78
CA GLN A 120 14.39 7.43 1.73
C GLN A 120 14.25 8.61 0.80
N GLU A 121 13.62 8.41 -0.36
CA GLU A 121 13.37 9.43 -1.36
C GLU A 121 12.08 10.22 -1.13
N ASN A 122 11.34 9.89 -0.06
CA ASN A 122 10.10 10.56 0.34
C ASN A 122 9.07 10.67 -0.80
N TRP A 123 8.79 9.54 -1.45
CA TRP A 123 7.81 9.51 -2.53
C TRP A 123 6.41 9.95 -2.07
N ALA A 124 5.62 10.48 -3.01
CA ALA A 124 4.28 10.99 -2.71
C ALA A 124 3.38 9.93 -2.05
N ILE A 125 3.50 8.67 -2.46
CA ILE A 125 2.72 7.57 -1.90
C ILE A 125 3.05 7.29 -0.43
N VAL A 126 4.30 7.53 0.00
CA VAL A 126 4.72 7.39 1.41
C VAL A 126 4.07 8.48 2.25
N ARG A 127 4.10 9.73 1.79
CA ARG A 127 3.46 10.84 2.50
C ARG A 127 1.96 10.59 2.67
N ALA A 128 1.28 10.18 1.60
CA ALA A 128 -0.13 9.83 1.65
C ALA A 128 -0.43 8.67 2.62
N HIS A 129 0.47 7.68 2.71
CA HIS A 129 0.35 6.58 3.68
C HIS A 129 0.45 7.09 5.12
N VAL A 130 1.46 7.92 5.42
CA VAL A 130 1.65 8.52 6.74
C VAL A 130 0.45 9.35 7.17
N GLU A 131 -0.09 10.18 6.28
CA GLU A 131 -1.28 10.99 6.54
C GLU A 131 -2.51 10.12 6.86
N ARG A 132 -2.72 9.03 6.09
CA ARG A 132 -3.83 8.11 6.36
C ARG A 132 -3.68 7.39 7.70
N MET A 133 -2.48 6.94 8.02
CA MET A 133 -2.21 6.30 9.31
C MET A 133 -2.43 7.30 10.46
N ALA A 134 -1.94 8.54 10.33
CA ALA A 134 -2.16 9.59 11.32
C ALA A 134 -3.67 9.84 11.55
N THR A 135 -4.45 9.94 10.47
CA THR A 135 -5.91 10.11 10.57
C THR A 135 -6.58 8.96 11.34
N ILE A 136 -6.14 7.72 11.15
CA ILE A 136 -6.67 6.57 11.88
C ILE A 136 -6.31 6.65 13.38
N PHE A 137 -5.06 6.97 13.69
CA PHE A 137 -4.63 7.16 15.09
C PHE A 137 -5.40 8.29 15.77
N GLU A 138 -5.52 9.44 15.11
CA GLU A 138 -6.28 10.58 15.63
C GLU A 138 -7.75 10.22 15.92
N ALA A 139 -8.38 9.45 15.05
CA ALA A 139 -9.76 9.01 15.24
C ALA A 139 -9.89 8.12 16.49
N ILE A 140 -8.99 7.17 16.71
CA ILE A 140 -8.98 6.29 17.88
C ILE A 140 -8.74 7.10 19.16
N ILE A 141 -7.78 8.02 19.14
CA ILE A 141 -7.48 8.88 20.29
C ILE A 141 -8.65 9.76 20.63
N ARG A 142 -9.29 10.39 19.65
CA ARG A 142 -10.47 11.23 19.86
C ARG A 142 -11.62 10.42 20.47
N GLU A 143 -11.89 9.23 19.96
CA GLU A 143 -12.88 8.31 20.52
C GLU A 143 -12.59 8.00 22.00
N GLY A 144 -11.33 7.73 22.34
CA GLY A 144 -10.92 7.45 23.72
C GLY A 144 -11.05 8.65 24.65
N ILE A 145 -10.81 9.88 24.17
CA ILE A 145 -11.01 11.11 24.92
C ILE A 145 -12.50 11.34 25.17
N GLU A 146 -13.34 11.21 24.15
CA GLU A 146 -14.79 11.36 24.24
C GLU A 146 -15.43 10.35 25.17
N ALA A 147 -14.92 9.11 25.22
CA ALA A 147 -15.35 8.06 26.13
C ALA A 147 -14.79 8.21 27.56
N GLY A 148 -13.89 9.17 27.80
CA GLY A 148 -13.23 9.38 29.10
C GLY A 148 -12.16 8.33 29.44
N GLU A 149 -11.74 7.51 28.47
CA GLU A 149 -10.69 6.48 28.64
C GLU A 149 -9.28 7.09 28.58
N LEU A 150 -9.10 8.11 27.76
CA LEU A 150 -7.83 8.83 27.58
C LEU A 150 -7.95 10.24 28.15
N LYS A 151 -6.93 10.65 28.91
CA LYS A 151 -6.79 12.03 29.40
C LYS A 151 -5.62 12.67 28.64
N VAL A 152 -5.87 13.82 28.04
CA VAL A 152 -4.82 14.66 27.49
C VAL A 152 -4.42 15.64 28.59
N GLU A 153 -3.24 15.47 29.15
CA GLU A 153 -2.64 16.53 29.95
C GLU A 153 -2.11 17.60 29.00
N ASP A 154 -2.50 18.84 29.23
CA ASP A 154 -2.03 19.97 28.41
C ASP A 154 -0.51 20.12 28.57
N PRO A 155 0.31 19.91 27.53
CA PRO A 155 1.76 20.02 27.61
C PRO A 155 2.25 21.44 27.86
N SER A 156 1.37 22.45 27.85
CA SER A 156 1.68 23.85 28.15
C SER A 156 1.61 24.21 29.64
N GLY A 157 1.32 23.22 30.51
CA GLY A 157 1.19 23.41 31.97
C GLY A 157 2.45 23.12 32.81
N ALA A 158 3.63 23.01 32.21
CA ALA A 158 4.90 22.80 32.92
C ALA A 158 5.87 23.97 32.73
#